data_b9750e9b35b3b2bef9ca2d4e72e4c142
#
_entry.id   b9750e9b35b3b2bef9ca2d4e72e4c142
#
_cell.length_a   1.000
_cell.length_b   1.000
_cell.length_c   1.000
_cell.angle_alpha   90.00
_cell.angle_beta   90.00
_cell.angle_gamma   90.00
#
_symmetry.space_group_name_H-M   'P 1'
#
loop_
_entity.id
_entity.type
_entity.pdbx_description
1 polymer ?
#
loop_
_entity_poly.entity_id
_entity_poly.type
_entity_poly.pdbx_seq_one_letter_code
_entity_poly.pdbx_strand_id
1 'polypeptide(L)'
;MLDKLPILRTRAALRQKVEQLEAMSAEMKGLREQLSEMTALKRAVEKSTKLLETHKTPVVSAKDLKRIVKHERQNYREAPPFPNIVLDNFVDAGILRRVANEVAAMDRTGWHRTTTPRERKLSTEDESVFGPFTRRIFAALNSSLFVTFLEELTGIEGLIADPHLRGGGLHEIERGGLLGVHADFNFYKRMHLWRRLNVLIYLNAEWNEEWGGHLELWDGEAKTCVKRIAPTFNRAVIFDTSSRSYHGHPHPLNCPEGQSRRSLALYYYTVDYPYPEDLTPHSTLFISDQPQ
;
A
#
# COMPACT_ATOMS: atom_id res chain seq x y z
N MET A 1 -40.63 83.48 -3.05
CA MET A 1 -40.38 82.33 -3.98
C MET A 1 -38.88 81.99 -4.10
N LEU A 2 -38.06 82.36 -3.10
CA LEU A 2 -36.59 82.22 -3.18
C LEU A 2 -35.97 81.24 -2.21
N ASP A 3 -36.75 80.60 -1.33
CA ASP A 3 -36.17 79.71 -0.29
C ASP A 3 -36.10 78.20 -0.65
N LYS A 4 -36.56 77.82 -1.85
CA LYS A 4 -36.55 76.36 -2.26
C LYS A 4 -35.34 75.93 -3.07
N LEU A 5 -34.51 76.80 -3.58
CA LEU A 5 -33.36 76.50 -4.44
C LEU A 5 -32.20 75.80 -3.70
N PRO A 6 -31.81 76.12 -2.46
CA PRO A 6 -30.73 75.44 -1.79
C PRO A 6 -31.06 73.99 -1.47
N ILE A 7 -32.30 73.69 -1.05
CA ILE A 7 -32.75 72.31 -0.66
C ILE A 7 -32.79 71.40 -1.87
N LEU A 8 -33.18 71.88 -3.03
CA LEU A 8 -33.21 71.09 -4.28
C LEU A 8 -31.79 70.72 -4.74
N ARG A 9 -30.81 71.67 -4.64
CA ARG A 9 -29.38 71.37 -4.94
C ARG A 9 -28.80 70.35 -4.00
N THR A 10 -29.09 70.40 -2.72
CA THR A 10 -28.64 69.46 -1.73
C THR A 10 -29.21 68.00 -1.96
N ARG A 11 -30.49 67.90 -2.37
CA ARG A 11 -31.14 66.66 -2.75
C ARG A 11 -30.55 66.05 -4.03
N ALA A 12 -30.22 66.82 -5.03
CA ALA A 12 -29.59 66.39 -6.27
C ALA A 12 -28.16 65.84 -5.98
N ALA A 13 -27.35 66.54 -5.19
CA ALA A 13 -26.04 66.16 -4.79
C ALA A 13 -26.07 64.85 -3.92
N LEU A 14 -27.09 64.70 -3.09
CA LEU A 14 -27.25 63.48 -2.29
C LEU A 14 -27.62 62.29 -3.16
N ARG A 15 -28.49 62.41 -4.12
CA ARG A 15 -28.83 61.38 -5.12
C ARG A 15 -27.59 60.92 -5.90
N GLN A 16 -26.79 61.86 -6.39
CA GLN A 16 -25.59 61.60 -7.14
C GLN A 16 -24.57 60.77 -6.25
N LYS A 17 -24.43 61.11 -4.97
CA LYS A 17 -23.60 60.34 -4.05
C LYS A 17 -24.13 58.92 -3.81
N VAL A 18 -25.45 58.75 -3.71
CA VAL A 18 -26.06 57.42 -3.55
C VAL A 18 -25.79 56.57 -4.77
N GLU A 19 -25.99 57.10 -5.97
CA GLU A 19 -25.69 56.38 -7.24
C GLU A 19 -24.20 55.98 -7.32
N GLN A 20 -23.29 56.89 -6.93
CA GLN A 20 -21.85 56.56 -6.86
C GLN A 20 -21.53 55.41 -5.87
N LEU A 21 -22.16 55.41 -4.70
CA LEU A 21 -21.97 54.34 -3.69
C LEU A 21 -22.55 53.04 -4.17
N GLU A 22 -23.66 53.03 -4.87
CA GLU A 22 -24.26 51.84 -5.47
C GLU A 22 -23.35 51.24 -6.56
N ALA A 23 -22.80 52.10 -7.43
CA ALA A 23 -21.83 51.66 -8.45
C ALA A 23 -20.56 51.11 -7.86
N MET A 24 -19.98 51.75 -6.83
CA MET A 24 -18.82 51.22 -6.10
C MET A 24 -19.14 49.91 -5.38
N SER A 25 -20.33 49.76 -4.84
CA SER A 25 -20.74 48.50 -4.19
C SER A 25 -20.84 47.34 -5.20
N ALA A 26 -21.37 47.61 -6.40
CA ALA A 26 -21.44 46.64 -7.50
C ALA A 26 -20.03 46.22 -7.98
N GLU A 27 -19.13 47.21 -8.15
CA GLU A 27 -17.72 46.94 -8.52
C GLU A 27 -17.00 46.11 -7.46
N MET A 28 -17.16 46.46 -6.18
CA MET A 28 -16.59 45.69 -5.07
C MET A 28 -17.11 44.25 -5.05
N LYS A 29 -18.38 44.02 -5.38
CA LYS A 29 -18.94 42.65 -5.48
C LYS A 29 -18.25 41.86 -6.60
N GLY A 30 -18.10 42.45 -7.78
CA GLY A 30 -17.38 41.84 -8.91
C GLY A 30 -15.93 41.49 -8.58
N LEU A 31 -15.20 42.40 -7.91
CA LEU A 31 -13.83 42.12 -7.44
C LEU A 31 -13.74 41.01 -6.44
N ARG A 32 -14.70 40.85 -5.53
CA ARG A 32 -14.76 39.75 -4.59
C ARG A 32 -15.00 38.42 -5.29
N GLU A 33 -15.85 38.38 -6.31
CA GLU A 33 -16.08 37.17 -7.11
C GLU A 33 -14.81 36.76 -7.86
N GLN A 34 -14.12 37.71 -8.53
CA GLN A 34 -12.84 37.44 -9.19
C GLN A 34 -11.75 36.96 -8.23
N LEU A 35 -11.65 37.53 -7.04
CA LEU A 35 -10.70 37.11 -6.02
C LEU A 35 -10.98 35.67 -5.54
N SER A 36 -12.26 35.31 -5.41
CA SER A 36 -12.68 33.95 -5.07
C SER A 36 -12.26 32.95 -6.15
N GLU A 37 -12.50 33.27 -7.43
CA GLU A 37 -12.10 32.42 -8.56
C GLU A 37 -10.57 32.27 -8.65
N MET A 38 -9.81 33.35 -8.50
CA MET A 38 -8.35 33.29 -8.46
C MET A 38 -7.82 32.42 -7.33
N THR A 39 -8.46 32.51 -6.17
CA THR A 39 -8.07 31.69 -5.01
C THR A 39 -8.33 30.21 -5.28
N ALA A 40 -9.46 29.87 -5.90
CA ALA A 40 -9.78 28.50 -6.30
C ALA A 40 -8.78 27.96 -7.35
N LEU A 41 -8.45 28.78 -8.37
CA LEU A 41 -7.48 28.43 -9.39
C LEU A 41 -6.08 28.22 -8.79
N LYS A 42 -5.63 29.09 -7.89
CA LYS A 42 -4.36 28.93 -7.19
C LYS A 42 -4.28 27.59 -6.45
N ARG A 43 -5.33 27.22 -5.70
CA ARG A 43 -5.41 25.93 -5.01
C ARG A 43 -5.36 24.74 -5.99
N ALA A 44 -6.03 24.86 -7.13
CA ALA A 44 -6.02 23.82 -8.15
C ALA A 44 -4.61 23.64 -8.77
N VAL A 45 -3.92 24.74 -9.06
CA VAL A 45 -2.54 24.74 -9.56
C VAL A 45 -1.58 24.13 -8.53
N GLU A 46 -1.65 24.53 -7.27
CA GLU A 46 -0.84 23.98 -6.18
C GLU A 46 -1.05 22.47 -6.03
N LYS A 47 -2.31 22.03 -6.10
CA LYS A 47 -2.67 20.59 -6.07
C LYS A 47 -2.07 19.84 -7.26
N SER A 48 -2.15 20.39 -8.46
CA SER A 48 -1.60 19.81 -9.68
C SER A 48 -0.06 19.73 -9.64
N THR A 49 0.60 20.81 -9.18
CA THR A 49 2.06 20.85 -9.03
C THR A 49 2.53 19.79 -8.04
N LYS A 50 1.87 19.69 -6.88
CA LYS A 50 2.17 18.66 -5.89
C LYS A 50 1.97 17.23 -6.42
N LEU A 51 0.97 17.03 -7.28
CA LEU A 51 0.75 15.75 -7.95
C LEU A 51 1.89 15.43 -8.92
N LEU A 52 2.32 16.39 -9.73
CA LEU A 52 3.43 16.23 -10.67
C LEU A 52 4.76 15.95 -9.95
N GLU A 53 5.04 16.61 -8.85
CA GLU A 53 6.21 16.34 -8.01
C GLU A 53 6.18 14.91 -7.45
N THR A 54 5.01 14.47 -6.98
CA THR A 54 4.84 13.09 -6.49
C THR A 54 5.08 12.07 -7.60
N HIS A 55 4.76 12.38 -8.87
CA HIS A 55 5.05 11.49 -10.00
C HIS A 55 6.56 11.37 -10.31
N LYS A 56 7.37 12.37 -9.98
CA LYS A 56 8.82 12.34 -10.14
C LYS A 56 9.55 11.61 -9.01
N THR A 57 8.95 11.55 -7.82
CA THR A 57 9.54 10.89 -6.65
C THR A 57 9.63 9.38 -6.90
N PRO A 58 10.79 8.72 -6.77
CA PRO A 58 10.87 7.28 -6.93
C PRO A 58 10.12 6.55 -5.81
N VAL A 59 9.49 5.43 -6.11
CA VAL A 59 8.81 4.57 -5.12
C VAL A 59 9.81 4.04 -4.10
N VAL A 60 10.96 3.58 -4.59
CA VAL A 60 12.12 3.14 -3.80
C VAL A 60 13.36 3.87 -4.29
N SER A 61 14.21 4.28 -3.37
CA SER A 61 15.46 4.96 -3.69
C SER A 61 16.56 3.93 -3.95
N ALA A 62 17.20 3.99 -5.13
CA ALA A 62 18.35 3.13 -5.44
C ALA A 62 19.48 3.26 -4.40
N LYS A 63 19.67 4.46 -3.83
CA LYS A 63 20.64 4.70 -2.76
C LYS A 63 20.28 3.96 -1.48
N ASP A 64 18.98 3.97 -1.10
CA ASP A 64 18.52 3.30 0.11
C ASP A 64 18.55 1.78 -0.07
N LEU A 65 18.17 1.26 -1.24
CA LEU A 65 18.29 -0.17 -1.54
C LEU A 65 19.74 -0.66 -1.41
N LYS A 66 20.71 0.05 -1.98
CA LYS A 66 22.14 -0.28 -1.83
C LYS A 66 22.61 -0.22 -0.37
N ARG A 67 22.11 0.74 0.40
CA ARG A 67 22.41 0.84 1.83
C ARG A 67 21.85 -0.36 2.59
N ILE A 68 20.61 -0.76 2.32
CA ILE A 68 19.99 -1.94 2.93
C ILE A 68 20.82 -3.19 2.62
N VAL A 69 21.16 -3.45 1.37
CA VAL A 69 22.00 -4.60 0.99
C VAL A 69 23.31 -4.61 1.78
N LYS A 70 23.98 -3.48 1.82
CA LYS A 70 25.28 -3.36 2.51
C LYS A 70 25.22 -3.73 4.00
N HIS A 71 24.13 -3.35 4.68
CA HIS A 71 24.03 -3.49 6.13
C HIS A 71 23.18 -4.69 6.58
N GLU A 72 22.27 -5.17 5.72
CA GLU A 72 21.24 -6.12 6.15
C GLU A 72 21.36 -7.50 5.47
N ARG A 73 22.23 -7.67 4.48
CA ARG A 73 22.37 -8.95 3.76
C ARG A 73 22.67 -10.12 4.68
N GLN A 74 23.55 -9.94 5.65
CA GLN A 74 23.90 -10.96 6.63
C GLN A 74 22.74 -11.22 7.58
N ASN A 75 22.12 -10.16 8.11
CA ASN A 75 20.95 -10.25 9.00
C ASN A 75 19.79 -10.99 8.35
N TYR A 76 19.54 -10.74 7.04
CA TYR A 76 18.52 -11.45 6.28
C TYR A 76 18.80 -12.97 6.27
N ARG A 77 20.01 -13.36 5.91
CA ARG A 77 20.38 -14.77 5.69
C ARG A 77 20.39 -15.60 6.97
N GLU A 78 20.75 -14.98 8.08
CA GLU A 78 20.91 -15.64 9.38
C GLU A 78 19.67 -15.51 10.27
N ALA A 79 18.65 -14.79 9.83
CA ALA A 79 17.46 -14.58 10.64
C ALA A 79 16.66 -15.86 10.84
N PRO A 80 16.32 -16.22 12.10
CA PRO A 80 15.41 -17.32 12.37
C PRO A 80 13.96 -16.91 12.09
N PRO A 81 13.06 -17.88 11.80
CA PRO A 81 13.28 -19.33 11.68
C PRO A 81 13.77 -19.76 10.29
N PHE A 82 13.73 -18.90 9.31
CA PHE A 82 14.24 -19.01 7.93
C PHE A 82 14.63 -17.60 7.46
N PRO A 83 15.40 -17.43 6.36
CA PRO A 83 15.85 -16.13 5.91
C PRO A 83 14.71 -15.13 5.79
N ASN A 84 14.79 -14.03 6.54
CA ASN A 84 13.77 -12.98 6.56
C ASN A 84 14.32 -11.65 7.04
N ILE A 85 13.66 -10.56 6.66
CA ILE A 85 13.95 -9.21 7.17
C ILE A 85 12.69 -8.39 7.31
N VAL A 86 12.71 -7.47 8.28
CA VAL A 86 11.68 -6.45 8.50
C VAL A 86 12.32 -5.08 8.28
N LEU A 87 11.74 -4.31 7.38
CA LEU A 87 12.25 -2.98 7.00
C LEU A 87 11.15 -1.94 7.23
N ASP A 88 11.37 -1.03 8.14
CA ASP A 88 10.46 0.08 8.39
C ASP A 88 10.75 1.26 7.45
N ASN A 89 9.72 2.05 7.11
CA ASN A 89 9.80 3.17 6.18
C ASN A 89 10.43 2.80 4.84
N PHE A 90 10.02 1.66 4.29
CA PHE A 90 10.68 1.00 3.18
C PHE A 90 10.52 1.71 1.84
N VAL A 91 9.31 2.22 1.55
CA VAL A 91 9.02 2.97 0.32
C VAL A 91 8.72 4.43 0.64
N ASP A 92 8.63 5.28 -0.38
CA ASP A 92 8.20 6.67 -0.18
C ASP A 92 6.84 6.73 0.52
N ALA A 93 6.81 7.33 1.70
CA ALA A 93 5.62 7.39 2.54
C ALA A 93 4.48 8.21 1.90
N GLY A 94 4.80 9.20 1.07
CA GLY A 94 3.82 10.01 0.35
C GLY A 94 3.11 9.20 -0.73
N ILE A 95 3.86 8.40 -1.48
CA ILE A 95 3.32 7.47 -2.46
C ILE A 95 2.47 6.39 -1.77
N LEU A 96 3.00 5.78 -0.70
CA LEU A 96 2.28 4.71 0.00
C LEU A 96 0.97 5.18 0.63
N ARG A 97 0.90 6.42 1.16
CA ARG A 97 -0.36 7.01 1.64
C ARG A 97 -1.39 7.16 0.53
N ARG A 98 -0.96 7.50 -0.70
CA ARG A 98 -1.87 7.56 -1.85
C ARG A 98 -2.37 6.18 -2.23
N VAL A 99 -1.50 5.16 -2.21
CA VAL A 99 -1.90 3.76 -2.39
C VAL A 99 -2.93 3.35 -1.32
N ALA A 100 -2.67 3.64 -0.05
CA ALA A 100 -3.60 3.32 1.03
C ALA A 100 -4.97 4.00 0.85
N ASN A 101 -5.00 5.26 0.38
CA ASN A 101 -6.23 5.98 0.07
C ASN A 101 -6.97 5.38 -1.14
N GLU A 102 -6.24 5.03 -2.22
CA GLU A 102 -6.82 4.33 -3.38
C GLU A 102 -7.46 3.01 -2.94
N VAL A 103 -6.72 2.19 -2.19
CA VAL A 103 -7.21 0.91 -1.67
C VAL A 103 -8.40 1.10 -0.74
N ALA A 104 -8.41 2.11 0.12
CA ALA A 104 -9.55 2.40 1.00
C ALA A 104 -10.83 2.76 0.22
N ALA A 105 -10.68 3.45 -0.92
CA ALA A 105 -11.78 3.91 -1.76
C ALA A 105 -12.23 2.88 -2.83
N MET A 106 -11.50 1.77 -2.99
CA MET A 106 -11.86 0.73 -3.97
C MET A 106 -13.18 0.06 -3.61
N ASP A 107 -13.98 -0.25 -4.64
CA ASP A 107 -15.09 -1.20 -4.52
C ASP A 107 -14.52 -2.62 -4.32
N ARG A 108 -15.11 -3.35 -3.39
CA ARG A 108 -14.75 -4.76 -3.10
C ARG A 108 -15.56 -5.75 -3.93
N THR A 109 -16.48 -5.27 -4.77
CA THR A 109 -17.20 -6.10 -5.74
C THR A 109 -16.19 -6.73 -6.71
N GLY A 110 -16.23 -8.05 -6.82
CA GLY A 110 -15.27 -8.78 -7.66
C GLY A 110 -13.95 -9.16 -7.00
N TRP A 111 -13.66 -8.69 -5.77
CA TRP A 111 -12.55 -9.23 -5.02
C TRP A 111 -12.79 -10.69 -4.66
N HIS A 112 -11.75 -11.49 -4.74
CA HIS A 112 -11.82 -12.87 -4.28
C HIS A 112 -12.00 -12.90 -2.76
N ARG A 113 -13.10 -13.53 -2.29
CA ARG A 113 -13.38 -13.71 -0.87
C ARG A 113 -13.19 -15.17 -0.50
N THR A 114 -12.19 -15.46 0.31
CA THR A 114 -12.00 -16.77 0.93
C THR A 114 -12.68 -16.78 2.30
N THR A 115 -13.46 -17.81 2.57
CA THR A 115 -14.12 -18.01 3.88
C THR A 115 -14.09 -19.50 4.21
N THR A 116 -13.06 -19.89 4.94
CA THR A 116 -12.84 -21.25 5.46
C THR A 116 -12.50 -21.17 6.94
N PRO A 117 -12.50 -22.27 7.68
CA PRO A 117 -12.01 -22.28 9.07
C PRO A 117 -10.56 -21.80 9.21
N ARG A 118 -9.74 -21.93 8.16
CA ARG A 118 -8.30 -21.63 8.16
C ARG A 118 -7.97 -20.28 7.52
N GLU A 119 -8.89 -19.73 6.75
CA GLU A 119 -8.63 -18.50 6.01
C GLU A 119 -9.92 -17.70 5.84
N ARG A 120 -9.87 -16.45 6.26
CA ARG A 120 -10.94 -15.48 6.01
C ARG A 120 -10.30 -14.16 5.59
N LYS A 121 -10.25 -13.93 4.29
CA LYS A 121 -9.65 -12.74 3.69
C LYS A 121 -10.32 -12.33 2.38
N LEU A 122 -10.06 -11.10 1.98
CA LEU A 122 -10.31 -10.53 0.66
C LEU A 122 -8.99 -10.35 -0.07
N SER A 123 -8.96 -10.60 -1.37
CA SER A 123 -7.79 -10.32 -2.21
C SER A 123 -8.19 -9.98 -3.64
N THR A 124 -7.33 -9.21 -4.32
CA THR A 124 -7.45 -8.99 -5.76
C THR A 124 -6.07 -8.88 -6.39
N GLU A 125 -5.90 -9.58 -7.50
CA GLU A 125 -4.75 -9.51 -8.40
C GLU A 125 -5.11 -8.79 -9.71
N ASP A 126 -6.34 -8.26 -9.82
CA ASP A 126 -6.83 -7.57 -11.01
C ASP A 126 -6.31 -6.13 -11.06
N GLU A 127 -5.29 -5.89 -11.88
CA GLU A 127 -4.72 -4.56 -12.07
C GLU A 127 -5.70 -3.56 -12.70
N SER A 128 -6.79 -4.01 -13.34
CA SER A 128 -7.77 -3.11 -13.95
C SER A 128 -8.48 -2.23 -12.92
N VAL A 129 -8.64 -2.74 -11.69
CA VAL A 129 -9.26 -2.00 -10.57
C VAL A 129 -8.26 -1.15 -9.78
N PHE A 130 -6.96 -1.30 -10.03
CA PHE A 130 -5.94 -0.54 -9.30
C PHE A 130 -5.92 0.93 -9.70
N GLY A 131 -5.83 1.81 -8.72
CA GLY A 131 -5.56 3.22 -8.94
C GLY A 131 -4.15 3.49 -9.49
N PRO A 132 -3.87 4.70 -9.96
CA PRO A 132 -2.59 5.02 -10.61
C PRO A 132 -1.37 4.83 -9.69
N PHE A 133 -1.49 5.12 -8.40
CA PHE A 133 -0.39 4.93 -7.44
C PHE A 133 -0.22 3.46 -7.07
N THR A 134 -1.30 2.69 -7.01
CA THR A 134 -1.27 1.24 -6.78
C THR A 134 -0.59 0.53 -7.95
N ARG A 135 -0.93 0.86 -9.21
CA ARG A 135 -0.20 0.32 -10.38
C ARG A 135 1.27 0.71 -10.36
N ARG A 136 1.57 1.95 -10.03
CA ARG A 136 2.94 2.46 -9.99
C ARG A 136 3.80 1.74 -8.95
N ILE A 137 3.28 1.44 -7.77
CA ILE A 137 4.06 0.72 -6.75
C ILE A 137 4.33 -0.72 -7.18
N PHE A 138 3.34 -1.43 -7.74
CA PHE A 138 3.56 -2.79 -8.27
C PHE A 138 4.58 -2.79 -9.42
N ALA A 139 4.47 -1.85 -10.36
CA ALA A 139 5.44 -1.72 -11.45
C ALA A 139 6.86 -1.45 -10.94
N ALA A 140 7.02 -0.60 -9.91
CA ALA A 140 8.32 -0.31 -9.33
C ALA A 140 8.92 -1.53 -8.60
N LEU A 141 8.10 -2.28 -7.87
CA LEU A 141 8.53 -3.46 -7.14
C LEU A 141 8.77 -4.68 -8.08
N ASN A 142 8.22 -4.67 -9.29
CA ASN A 142 8.52 -5.66 -10.33
C ASN A 142 9.62 -5.20 -11.31
N SER A 143 10.23 -4.02 -11.08
CA SER A 143 11.28 -3.49 -11.94
C SER A 143 12.63 -4.19 -11.76
N SER A 144 13.50 -4.11 -12.77
CA SER A 144 14.87 -4.63 -12.69
C SER A 144 15.65 -4.07 -11.51
N LEU A 145 15.48 -2.79 -11.17
CA LEU A 145 16.12 -2.18 -9.99
C LEU A 145 15.76 -2.93 -8.71
N PHE A 146 14.49 -3.27 -8.54
CA PHE A 146 14.03 -3.94 -7.33
C PHE A 146 14.38 -5.43 -7.32
N VAL A 147 14.28 -6.10 -8.46
CA VAL A 147 14.70 -7.51 -8.60
C VAL A 147 16.18 -7.65 -8.29
N THR A 148 17.05 -6.80 -8.85
CA THR A 148 18.49 -6.80 -8.52
C THR A 148 18.75 -6.57 -7.04
N PHE A 149 18.01 -5.63 -6.41
CA PHE A 149 18.09 -5.44 -4.96
C PHE A 149 17.76 -6.72 -4.18
N LEU A 150 16.70 -7.44 -4.58
CA LEU A 150 16.33 -8.70 -3.92
C LEU A 150 17.43 -9.77 -4.12
N GLU A 151 17.99 -9.90 -5.30
CA GLU A 151 19.08 -10.82 -5.59
C GLU A 151 20.31 -10.51 -4.72
N GLU A 152 20.71 -9.25 -4.67
CA GLU A 152 21.85 -8.80 -3.84
C GLU A 152 21.59 -9.02 -2.34
N LEU A 153 20.37 -8.74 -1.84
CA LEU A 153 20.00 -8.91 -0.43
C LEU A 153 19.97 -10.38 -0.03
N THR A 154 19.31 -11.19 -0.83
CA THR A 154 19.01 -12.59 -0.48
C THR A 154 20.12 -13.55 -0.92
N GLY A 155 20.82 -13.23 -2.01
CA GLY A 155 21.76 -14.11 -2.70
C GLY A 155 21.09 -15.16 -3.58
N ILE A 156 19.79 -14.98 -3.85
CA ILE A 156 19.06 -15.82 -4.80
C ILE A 156 19.23 -15.20 -6.18
N GLU A 157 19.91 -15.87 -7.09
CA GLU A 157 20.14 -15.41 -8.45
C GLU A 157 19.00 -15.81 -9.39
N GLY A 158 18.80 -15.03 -10.47
CA GLY A 158 17.82 -15.32 -11.51
C GLY A 158 16.38 -15.15 -11.05
N LEU A 159 16.12 -14.19 -10.14
CA LEU A 159 14.77 -13.89 -9.68
C LEU A 159 13.91 -13.31 -10.80
N ILE A 160 12.70 -13.82 -10.90
CA ILE A 160 11.67 -13.42 -11.87
C ILE A 160 10.48 -12.88 -11.08
N ALA A 161 10.12 -11.62 -11.34
CA ALA A 161 8.91 -11.01 -10.77
C ALA A 161 7.65 -11.63 -11.38
N ASP A 162 6.55 -11.65 -10.63
CA ASP A 162 5.25 -12.14 -11.11
C ASP A 162 4.46 -11.04 -11.84
N PRO A 163 4.34 -11.08 -13.15
CA PRO A 163 3.55 -10.13 -13.91
C PRO A 163 2.04 -10.36 -13.76
N HIS A 164 1.63 -11.45 -13.15
CA HIS A 164 0.22 -11.81 -12.98
C HIS A 164 -0.27 -11.64 -11.54
N LEU A 165 0.62 -11.29 -10.62
CA LEU A 165 0.35 -11.16 -9.17
C LEU A 165 -0.38 -12.38 -8.58
N ARG A 166 -0.11 -13.59 -9.07
CA ARG A 166 -0.83 -14.81 -8.73
C ARG A 166 -0.83 -15.09 -7.22
N GLY A 167 -2.01 -14.99 -6.60
CA GLY A 167 -2.20 -15.13 -5.15
C GLY A 167 -1.62 -13.97 -4.32
N GLY A 168 -1.02 -12.98 -4.99
CA GLY A 168 -0.54 -11.72 -4.44
C GLY A 168 -1.50 -10.55 -4.69
N GLY A 169 -0.95 -9.38 -5.05
CA GLY A 169 -1.74 -8.17 -5.28
C GLY A 169 -2.13 -7.47 -3.98
N LEU A 170 -3.39 -7.08 -3.86
CA LEU A 170 -3.95 -6.45 -2.66
C LEU A 170 -4.62 -7.50 -1.78
N HIS A 171 -4.25 -7.49 -0.50
CA HIS A 171 -4.90 -8.31 0.52
C HIS A 171 -5.57 -7.43 1.57
N GLU A 172 -6.77 -7.81 1.98
CA GLU A 172 -7.51 -7.17 3.04
C GLU A 172 -8.13 -8.21 3.97
N ILE A 173 -7.92 -8.03 5.26
CA ILE A 173 -8.46 -8.89 6.31
C ILE A 173 -9.28 -8.01 7.23
N GLU A 174 -10.59 -8.28 7.24
CA GLU A 174 -11.58 -7.58 8.04
C GLU A 174 -11.60 -8.11 9.49
N ARG A 175 -12.30 -7.43 10.37
CA ARG A 175 -12.56 -7.91 11.75
C ARG A 175 -13.03 -9.37 11.74
N GLY A 176 -12.45 -10.19 12.61
CA GLY A 176 -12.71 -11.63 12.70
C GLY A 176 -12.05 -12.46 11.60
N GLY A 177 -11.35 -11.83 10.65
CA GLY A 177 -10.59 -12.53 9.62
C GLY A 177 -9.27 -13.07 10.17
N LEU A 178 -8.75 -14.10 9.52
CA LEU A 178 -7.51 -14.79 9.89
C LEU A 178 -6.88 -15.46 8.66
N LEU A 179 -5.62 -15.83 8.79
CA LEU A 179 -4.93 -16.71 7.87
C LEU A 179 -4.13 -17.72 8.71
N GLY A 180 -4.58 -18.95 8.73
CA GLY A 180 -3.94 -20.06 9.47
C GLY A 180 -2.47 -20.21 9.11
N VAL A 181 -1.71 -20.81 10.01
CA VAL A 181 -0.29 -21.06 9.76
C VAL A 181 -0.14 -22.08 8.62
N HIS A 182 0.65 -21.71 7.62
CA HIS A 182 0.80 -22.48 6.38
C HIS A 182 2.18 -22.27 5.77
N ALA A 183 2.58 -23.21 4.91
CA ALA A 183 3.58 -22.98 3.89
C ALA A 183 2.88 -22.69 2.55
N ASP A 184 3.41 -21.76 1.80
CA ASP A 184 2.84 -21.34 0.51
C ASP A 184 2.94 -22.44 -0.57
N PHE A 185 2.13 -22.32 -1.64
CA PHE A 185 2.38 -23.12 -2.84
C PHE A 185 3.81 -22.85 -3.35
N ASN A 186 4.48 -23.89 -3.81
CA ASN A 186 5.89 -23.81 -4.22
C ASN A 186 6.08 -23.67 -5.73
N PHE A 187 5.08 -24.00 -6.58
CA PHE A 187 5.23 -24.04 -8.02
C PHE A 187 4.09 -23.32 -8.76
N TYR A 188 4.45 -22.37 -9.63
CA TYR A 188 3.49 -21.65 -10.46
C TYR A 188 3.39 -22.30 -11.85
N LYS A 189 2.37 -23.16 -12.03
CA LYS A 189 2.19 -23.98 -13.25
C LYS A 189 2.18 -23.19 -14.55
N ARG A 190 1.52 -22.01 -14.58
CA ARG A 190 1.39 -21.21 -15.81
C ARG A 190 2.74 -20.74 -16.36
N MET A 191 3.68 -20.40 -15.48
CA MET A 191 4.99 -19.91 -15.85
C MET A 191 6.09 -20.97 -15.75
N HIS A 192 5.78 -22.15 -15.21
CA HIS A 192 6.74 -23.20 -14.91
C HIS A 192 7.90 -22.73 -14.02
N LEU A 193 7.57 -21.97 -12.97
CA LEU A 193 8.53 -21.35 -12.07
C LEU A 193 8.31 -21.79 -10.61
N TRP A 194 9.41 -21.84 -9.87
CA TRP A 194 9.42 -22.13 -8.44
C TRP A 194 9.35 -20.85 -7.61
N ARG A 195 8.46 -20.79 -6.64
CA ARG A 195 8.33 -19.64 -5.74
C ARG A 195 9.50 -19.58 -4.77
N ARG A 196 10.10 -18.40 -4.61
CA ARG A 196 11.31 -18.22 -3.82
C ARG A 196 11.19 -17.16 -2.74
N LEU A 197 10.50 -16.06 -3.00
CA LEU A 197 10.39 -14.95 -2.06
C LEU A 197 8.98 -14.40 -1.97
N ASN A 198 8.65 -13.97 -0.76
CA ASN A 198 7.53 -13.10 -0.48
C ASN A 198 8.03 -11.70 -0.10
N VAL A 199 7.38 -10.68 -0.63
CA VAL A 199 7.50 -9.30 -0.20
C VAL A 199 6.12 -8.80 0.19
N LEU A 200 5.93 -8.47 1.47
CA LEU A 200 4.71 -7.89 2.00
C LEU A 200 4.98 -6.44 2.41
N ILE A 201 4.09 -5.50 2.05
CA ILE A 201 4.16 -4.10 2.49
C ILE A 201 2.81 -3.72 3.09
N TYR A 202 2.81 -3.26 4.34
CA TYR A 202 1.59 -2.94 5.07
C TYR A 202 1.13 -1.49 4.84
N LEU A 203 -0.20 -1.32 4.76
CA LEU A 203 -0.87 -0.05 4.46
C LEU A 203 -1.57 0.59 5.66
N ASN A 204 -1.45 0.03 6.86
CA ASN A 204 -2.26 0.35 8.03
C ASN A 204 -1.66 1.55 8.79
N ALA A 205 -2.16 2.76 8.55
CA ALA A 205 -1.59 4.01 9.08
C ALA A 205 -1.59 4.06 10.62
N GLU A 206 -2.63 3.52 11.25
CA GLU A 206 -2.78 3.45 12.70
C GLU A 206 -3.14 2.01 13.06
N TRP A 207 -2.17 1.24 13.52
CA TRP A 207 -2.39 -0.14 13.95
C TRP A 207 -2.11 -0.30 15.43
N ASN A 208 -3.12 -0.69 16.19
CA ASN A 208 -2.96 -1.07 17.58
C ASN A 208 -2.58 -2.56 17.66
N GLU A 209 -1.56 -2.90 18.41
CA GLU A 209 -1.09 -4.28 18.58
C GLU A 209 -2.16 -5.19 19.19
N GLU A 210 -3.05 -4.66 20.02
CA GLU A 210 -4.17 -5.39 20.63
C GLU A 210 -5.21 -5.88 19.59
N TRP A 211 -5.19 -5.31 18.38
CA TRP A 211 -6.05 -5.78 17.28
C TRP A 211 -5.57 -7.11 16.70
N GLY A 212 -4.36 -7.56 17.05
CA GLY A 212 -3.75 -8.78 16.53
C GLY A 212 -3.24 -8.62 15.10
N GLY A 213 -3.36 -9.66 14.28
CA GLY A 213 -2.96 -9.64 12.86
C GLY A 213 -1.46 -9.54 12.61
N HIS A 214 -0.64 -9.80 13.63
CA HIS A 214 0.81 -9.93 13.45
C HIS A 214 1.10 -11.02 12.45
N LEU A 215 2.02 -10.77 11.53
CA LEU A 215 2.60 -11.85 10.75
C LEU A 215 3.47 -12.67 11.69
N GLU A 216 3.15 -13.94 11.80
CA GLU A 216 3.90 -14.91 12.60
C GLU A 216 4.75 -15.77 11.67
N LEU A 217 6.05 -15.91 12.00
CA LEU A 217 6.97 -16.83 11.36
C LEU A 217 7.25 -17.97 12.34
N TRP A 218 7.03 -19.20 11.87
CA TRP A 218 7.09 -20.41 12.68
C TRP A 218 8.30 -21.27 12.30
N ASP A 219 8.76 -22.11 13.21
CA ASP A 219 9.84 -23.06 12.93
C ASP A 219 9.46 -24.03 11.79
N GLY A 220 10.47 -24.71 11.24
CA GLY A 220 10.30 -25.61 10.09
C GLY A 220 9.47 -26.89 10.38
N GLU A 221 9.02 -27.07 11.62
CA GLU A 221 8.09 -28.11 12.03
C GLU A 221 6.72 -27.58 12.40
N ALA A 222 6.54 -26.26 12.26
CA ALA A 222 5.33 -25.53 12.59
C ALA A 222 4.84 -25.70 14.04
N LYS A 223 5.77 -25.91 14.97
CA LYS A 223 5.47 -26.14 16.40
C LYS A 223 5.54 -24.87 17.23
N THR A 224 6.46 -23.96 16.86
CA THR A 224 6.76 -22.76 17.66
C THR A 224 6.74 -21.49 16.80
N CYS A 225 5.98 -20.50 17.24
CA CYS A 225 6.07 -19.15 16.67
C CYS A 225 7.38 -18.50 17.15
N VAL A 226 8.30 -18.29 16.21
CA VAL A 226 9.64 -17.74 16.49
C VAL A 226 9.65 -16.23 16.41
N LYS A 227 8.85 -15.64 15.51
CA LYS A 227 8.84 -14.20 15.29
C LYS A 227 7.41 -13.69 15.04
N ARG A 228 7.07 -12.55 15.65
CA ARG A 228 5.81 -11.85 15.45
C ARG A 228 6.08 -10.43 14.95
N ILE A 229 5.43 -10.04 13.87
CA ILE A 229 5.67 -8.78 13.16
C ILE A 229 4.36 -8.01 13.03
N ALA A 230 4.26 -6.87 13.71
CA ALA A 230 3.08 -6.00 13.63
C ALA A 230 2.91 -5.43 12.21
N PRO A 231 1.68 -5.40 11.66
CA PRO A 231 1.43 -4.94 10.28
C PRO A 231 1.31 -3.42 10.18
N THR A 232 2.31 -2.69 10.65
CA THR A 232 2.32 -1.22 10.71
C THR A 232 2.60 -0.60 9.35
N PHE A 233 2.15 0.64 9.16
CA PHE A 233 2.30 1.37 7.90
C PHE A 233 3.76 1.46 7.44
N ASN A 234 3.97 1.20 6.15
CA ASN A 234 5.27 1.26 5.48
C ASN A 234 6.33 0.30 6.06
N ARG A 235 5.88 -0.76 6.72
CA ARG A 235 6.72 -1.90 7.08
C ARG A 235 6.70 -2.90 5.95
N ALA A 236 7.88 -3.24 5.43
CA ALA A 236 8.07 -4.33 4.50
C ALA A 236 8.59 -5.56 5.24
N VAL A 237 8.12 -6.73 4.85
CA VAL A 237 8.67 -8.02 5.28
C VAL A 237 9.05 -8.80 4.03
N ILE A 238 10.32 -9.18 3.95
CA ILE A 238 10.88 -10.00 2.87
C ILE A 238 11.31 -11.32 3.49
N PHE A 239 10.86 -12.43 2.95
CA PHE A 239 11.23 -13.74 3.48
C PHE A 239 11.28 -14.83 2.40
N ASP A 240 12.17 -15.78 2.62
CA ASP A 240 12.35 -16.96 1.76
C ASP A 240 11.16 -17.93 1.89
N THR A 241 10.80 -18.57 0.80
CA THR A 241 9.69 -19.53 0.76
C THR A 241 10.17 -20.91 0.35
N SER A 242 9.74 -21.89 1.16
CA SER A 242 9.88 -23.33 0.93
C SER A 242 8.68 -24.03 1.54
N SER A 243 8.56 -25.33 1.38
CA SER A 243 7.52 -26.15 2.04
C SER A 243 7.65 -26.17 3.58
N ARG A 244 8.70 -25.54 4.11
CA ARG A 244 8.97 -25.44 5.57
C ARG A 244 9.00 -23.99 6.09
N SER A 245 8.72 -23.00 5.24
CA SER A 245 8.64 -21.60 5.63
C SER A 245 7.23 -21.26 6.14
N TYR A 246 6.89 -21.81 7.31
CA TYR A 246 5.56 -21.68 7.91
C TYR A 246 5.32 -20.29 8.44
N HIS A 247 4.21 -19.69 8.03
CA HIS A 247 3.81 -18.35 8.44
C HIS A 247 2.29 -18.16 8.40
N GLY A 248 1.80 -17.08 9.02
CA GLY A 248 0.37 -16.78 9.05
C GLY A 248 0.03 -15.68 10.04
N HIS A 249 -1.25 -15.52 10.33
CA HIS A 249 -1.79 -14.80 11.48
C HIS A 249 -3.05 -15.55 11.94
N PRO A 250 -2.85 -16.64 12.71
CA PRO A 250 -3.87 -17.64 12.97
C PRO A 250 -5.00 -17.16 13.88
N HIS A 251 -4.80 -16.05 14.57
CA HIS A 251 -5.80 -15.48 15.47
C HIS A 251 -6.70 -14.48 14.76
N PRO A 252 -8.04 -14.57 14.95
CA PRO A 252 -8.97 -13.61 14.36
C PRO A 252 -8.66 -12.17 14.78
N LEU A 253 -8.75 -11.24 13.80
CA LEU A 253 -8.54 -9.83 14.07
C LEU A 253 -9.62 -9.28 15.01
N ASN A 254 -9.19 -8.47 15.98
CA ASN A 254 -10.08 -7.75 16.91
C ASN A 254 -10.02 -6.23 16.69
N CYS A 255 -9.82 -5.79 15.45
CA CYS A 255 -9.88 -4.37 15.11
C CYS A 255 -11.32 -3.83 15.20
N PRO A 256 -11.53 -2.51 15.37
CA PRO A 256 -12.85 -1.88 15.31
C PRO A 256 -13.57 -2.14 13.98
N GLU A 257 -14.89 -2.02 13.97
CA GLU A 257 -15.66 -2.04 12.72
C GLU A 257 -15.17 -0.96 11.75
N GLY A 258 -15.11 -1.29 10.47
CA GLY A 258 -14.59 -0.41 9.43
C GLY A 258 -13.05 -0.36 9.35
N GLN A 259 -12.35 -0.94 10.31
CA GLN A 259 -10.90 -1.14 10.24
C GLN A 259 -10.57 -2.52 9.65
N SER A 260 -9.47 -2.59 8.91
CA SER A 260 -9.00 -3.83 8.32
C SER A 260 -7.48 -3.83 8.20
N ARG A 261 -6.89 -5.02 8.17
CA ARG A 261 -5.47 -5.22 7.92
C ARG A 261 -5.23 -5.32 6.43
N ARG A 262 -4.52 -4.35 5.86
CA ARG A 262 -4.25 -4.26 4.42
C ARG A 262 -2.78 -4.38 4.12
N SER A 263 -2.47 -5.11 3.04
CA SER A 263 -1.10 -5.26 2.55
C SER A 263 -1.04 -5.39 1.04
N LEU A 264 0.11 -4.99 0.48
CA LEU A 264 0.58 -5.40 -0.83
C LEU A 264 1.33 -6.71 -0.64
N ALA A 265 1.13 -7.67 -1.55
CA ALA A 265 1.85 -8.93 -1.56
C ALA A 265 2.42 -9.19 -2.95
N LEU A 266 3.73 -9.43 -3.02
CA LEU A 266 4.44 -9.74 -4.26
C LEU A 266 5.26 -11.01 -4.05
N TYR A 267 5.33 -11.82 -5.10
CA TYR A 267 6.06 -13.08 -5.10
C TYR A 267 7.09 -13.09 -6.21
N TYR A 268 8.24 -13.71 -5.93
CA TYR A 268 9.33 -13.81 -6.89
C TYR A 268 9.74 -15.27 -7.01
N TYR A 269 10.13 -15.63 -8.20
CA TYR A 269 10.31 -17.00 -8.63
C TYR A 269 11.69 -17.22 -9.24
N THR A 270 12.08 -18.47 -9.39
CA THR A 270 13.24 -18.88 -10.18
C THR A 270 12.87 -20.07 -11.08
N VAL A 271 13.66 -20.30 -12.12
CA VAL A 271 13.55 -21.50 -12.96
C VAL A 271 14.00 -22.73 -12.15
N ASP A 272 15.14 -22.61 -11.47
CA ASP A 272 15.71 -23.67 -10.67
C ASP A 272 15.27 -23.55 -9.20
N TYR A 273 15.16 -24.67 -8.52
CA TYR A 273 14.78 -24.74 -7.12
C TYR A 273 15.87 -25.44 -6.30
N PRO A 274 16.36 -24.83 -5.21
CA PRO A 274 17.55 -25.31 -4.52
C PRO A 274 17.27 -26.41 -3.48
N TYR A 275 16.01 -26.79 -3.29
CA TYR A 275 15.60 -27.77 -2.28
C TYR A 275 15.17 -29.07 -2.96
N PRO A 276 16.10 -30.03 -3.22
CA PRO A 276 15.79 -31.25 -3.95
C PRO A 276 14.71 -32.12 -3.29
N GLU A 277 14.62 -32.04 -1.98
CA GLU A 277 13.60 -32.73 -1.18
C GLU A 277 12.19 -32.16 -1.34
N ASP A 278 12.06 -30.95 -1.91
CA ASP A 278 10.82 -30.19 -2.03
C ASP A 278 10.39 -29.96 -3.50
N LEU A 279 10.89 -30.78 -4.42
CA LEU A 279 10.60 -30.65 -5.87
C LEU A 279 9.20 -31.12 -6.28
N THR A 280 8.37 -31.59 -5.34
CA THR A 280 7.00 -31.95 -5.66
C THR A 280 6.12 -30.71 -5.62
N PRO A 281 5.49 -30.30 -6.75
CA PRO A 281 4.56 -29.19 -6.76
C PRO A 281 3.37 -29.42 -5.82
N HIS A 282 3.13 -28.46 -4.93
CA HIS A 282 1.98 -28.50 -4.01
C HIS A 282 1.26 -27.15 -3.94
N SER A 283 0.00 -27.17 -3.52
CA SER A 283 -0.78 -26.01 -3.12
C SER A 283 -0.36 -25.54 -1.71
N THR A 284 -0.96 -24.48 -1.21
CA THR A 284 -0.79 -24.03 0.18
C THR A 284 -1.02 -25.18 1.17
N LEU A 285 -0.06 -25.42 2.06
CA LEU A 285 -0.06 -26.47 3.08
C LEU A 285 -0.38 -25.86 4.45
N PHE A 286 -1.56 -26.11 4.97
CA PHE A 286 -1.93 -25.67 6.33
C PHE A 286 -1.50 -26.70 7.37
N ILE A 287 -1.07 -26.24 8.56
CA ILE A 287 -0.64 -27.14 9.67
C ILE A 287 -1.74 -28.12 10.06
N SER A 288 -3.00 -27.70 10.05
CA SER A 288 -4.14 -28.55 10.40
C SER A 288 -4.37 -29.73 9.44
N ASP A 289 -3.67 -29.76 8.32
CA ASP A 289 -3.76 -30.82 7.31
C ASP A 289 -2.64 -31.85 7.44
N GLN A 290 -1.69 -31.64 8.36
CA GLN A 290 -0.65 -32.60 8.63
C GLN A 290 -1.16 -33.72 9.57
N PRO A 291 -0.92 -35.01 9.30
CA PRO A 291 -1.22 -36.07 10.23
C PRO A 291 -0.44 -35.83 11.52
N GLN A 292 -1.15 -35.80 12.65
CA GLN A 292 -0.57 -35.72 13.99
C GLN A 292 0.25 -37.00 14.32
#